data_1b70912921f7d1a90b5d54bfb28390e4
#
_entry.id   1b70912921f7d1a90b5d54bfb28390e4
#
_cell.length_a   1.000
_cell.length_b   1.000
_cell.length_c   1.000
_cell.angle_alpha   90.00
_cell.angle_beta   90.00
_cell.angle_gamma   90.00
#
_symmetry.space_group_name_H-M   'P 1'
#
loop_
_entity.id
_entity.type
_entity.pdbx_description
1 polymer ?
#
loop_
_entity_poly.entity_id
_entity_poly.type
_entity_poly.pdbx_seq_one_letter_code
_entity_poly.pdbx_strand_id
1 'polypeptide(L)'
;ALSSAASDVYKRQFLYSAIYSYDNFRVMDFFEQNGTPVKVERGNRVFPVSDHSSDVIAALKRSLDAHKVKIMYHTAVEKLMVSENCVHGVITAEGKKMPADAVVIATGGCSYASTGSTGDGYRFAEACGHTIKTCSPSLVPFNAEEEYVKELQGLSLKNVKASIYQGKKLLYEAFGEMLFTHFGVSGPLMLSASSVVNDAVRKQPLQLYIDWKPALSEEQLDHRILRDFEEAK
;
A
#
# COMPACT_ATOMS: atom_id res chain seq x y z
N ALA A 1 -7.91 5.11 3.73
CA ALA A 1 -6.65 4.50 3.26
C ALA A 1 -5.70 5.54 2.64
N LEU A 2 -6.20 6.45 1.78
CA LEU A 2 -5.37 7.51 1.18
C LEU A 2 -4.80 8.48 2.22
N SER A 3 -5.54 8.76 3.31
CA SER A 3 -5.07 9.70 4.33
C SER A 3 -3.95 9.13 5.19
N SER A 4 -3.95 7.83 5.51
CA SER A 4 -2.88 7.21 6.29
C SER A 4 -1.58 7.11 5.49
N ALA A 5 -1.64 6.69 4.22
CA ALA A 5 -0.46 6.64 3.36
C ALA A 5 0.18 8.02 3.16
N ALA A 6 -0.64 9.09 3.04
CA ALA A 6 -0.13 10.45 2.89
C ALA A 6 0.49 11.01 4.19
N SER A 7 0.09 10.52 5.37
CA SER A 7 0.65 10.98 6.64
C SER A 7 2.11 10.56 6.84
N ASP A 8 2.52 9.47 6.22
CA ASP A 8 3.83 8.85 6.41
C ASP A 8 4.86 9.28 5.34
N VAL A 9 4.40 10.04 4.32
CA VAL A 9 5.26 10.49 3.22
C VAL A 9 6.07 11.73 3.63
N TYR A 10 7.36 11.73 3.28
CA TYR A 10 8.21 12.91 3.41
C TYR A 10 7.65 14.08 2.59
N LYS A 11 7.54 15.26 3.22
CA LYS A 11 6.89 16.46 2.66
C LYS A 11 5.41 16.24 2.29
N ARG A 12 4.68 15.54 3.13
CA ARG A 12 3.24 15.25 2.96
C ARG A 12 2.38 16.47 2.60
N GLN A 13 2.76 17.66 3.07
CA GLN A 13 2.03 18.91 2.77
C GLN A 13 1.91 19.18 1.26
N PHE A 14 2.85 18.70 0.45
CA PHE A 14 2.78 18.81 -1.01
C PHE A 14 1.55 18.11 -1.59
N LEU A 15 1.10 17.02 -0.95
CA LEU A 15 -0.06 16.25 -1.38
C LEU A 15 -1.40 16.77 -0.86
N TYR A 16 -1.40 17.69 0.12
CA TYR A 16 -2.65 18.14 0.75
C TYR A 16 -3.63 18.72 -0.25
N SER A 17 -3.18 19.58 -1.14
CA SER A 17 -4.06 20.18 -2.16
C SER A 17 -4.75 19.12 -3.01
N ALA A 18 -4.01 18.12 -3.48
CA ALA A 18 -4.55 17.05 -4.30
C ALA A 18 -5.54 16.18 -3.51
N ILE A 19 -5.20 15.80 -2.27
CA ILE A 19 -6.03 14.93 -1.42
C ILE A 19 -7.31 15.65 -0.99
N TYR A 20 -7.24 16.93 -0.62
CA TYR A 20 -8.43 17.69 -0.24
C TYR A 20 -9.31 18.07 -1.45
N SER A 21 -8.71 18.17 -2.64
CA SER A 21 -9.49 18.44 -3.86
C SER A 21 -10.23 17.22 -4.37
N TYR A 22 -9.69 16.02 -4.14
CA TYR A 22 -10.28 14.74 -4.55
C TYR A 22 -10.07 13.71 -3.44
N ASP A 23 -10.94 13.77 -2.44
CA ASP A 23 -10.89 12.96 -1.23
C ASP A 23 -11.54 11.58 -1.41
N ASN A 24 -11.52 10.78 -0.35
CA ASN A 24 -12.11 9.45 -0.34
C ASN A 24 -13.63 9.45 -0.59
N PHE A 25 -14.35 10.49 -0.17
CA PHE A 25 -15.80 10.60 -0.42
C PHE A 25 -16.07 10.81 -1.91
N ARG A 26 -15.32 11.69 -2.56
CA ARG A 26 -15.41 11.88 -4.02
C ARG A 26 -15.05 10.64 -4.82
N VAL A 27 -14.09 9.84 -4.33
CA VAL A 27 -13.77 8.55 -4.94
C VAL A 27 -14.95 7.59 -4.81
N MET A 28 -15.59 7.51 -3.64
CA MET A 28 -16.79 6.67 -3.46
C MET A 28 -17.93 7.12 -4.36
N ASP A 29 -18.25 8.42 -4.36
CA ASP A 29 -19.26 9.02 -5.22
C ASP A 29 -19.02 8.72 -6.71
N PHE A 30 -17.76 8.78 -7.15
CA PHE A 30 -17.40 8.45 -8.52
C PHE A 30 -17.82 7.01 -8.88
N PHE A 31 -17.55 6.03 -8.02
CA PHE A 31 -17.93 4.64 -8.28
C PHE A 31 -19.43 4.44 -8.25
N GLU A 32 -20.15 5.06 -7.32
CA GLU A 32 -21.62 4.99 -7.22
C GLU A 32 -22.28 5.62 -8.43
N GLN A 33 -21.86 6.81 -8.86
CA GLN A 33 -22.34 7.49 -10.06
C GLN A 33 -22.07 6.69 -11.35
N ASN A 34 -21.00 5.88 -11.35
CA ASN A 34 -20.69 4.98 -12.45
C ASN A 34 -21.28 3.57 -12.27
N GLY A 35 -22.33 3.42 -11.44
CA GLY A 35 -23.13 2.20 -11.32
C GLY A 35 -22.42 1.07 -10.57
N THR A 36 -21.53 1.40 -9.63
CA THR A 36 -20.89 0.43 -8.74
C THR A 36 -21.09 0.88 -7.28
N PRO A 37 -22.20 0.45 -6.63
CA PRO A 37 -22.44 0.74 -5.22
C PRO A 37 -21.30 0.22 -4.35
N VAL A 38 -20.89 1.01 -3.35
CA VAL A 38 -19.79 0.67 -2.45
C VAL A 38 -20.27 0.53 -1.01
N LYS A 39 -19.54 -0.24 -0.21
CA LYS A 39 -19.72 -0.43 1.24
C LYS A 39 -18.45 -0.14 1.98
N VAL A 40 -18.58 0.40 3.20
CA VAL A 40 -17.45 0.63 4.11
C VAL A 40 -17.41 -0.51 5.13
N GLU A 41 -16.29 -1.21 5.21
CA GLU A 41 -16.07 -2.30 6.16
C GLU A 41 -15.15 -1.86 7.31
N ARG A 42 -14.94 -2.78 8.26
CA ARG A 42 -14.04 -2.57 9.41
C ARG A 42 -12.67 -2.05 8.96
N GLY A 43 -12.16 -1.04 9.65
CA GLY A 43 -10.89 -0.39 9.33
C GLY A 43 -11.01 0.64 8.20
N ASN A 44 -12.22 1.14 7.94
CA ASN A 44 -12.50 2.13 6.88
C ASN A 44 -12.09 1.66 5.49
N ARG A 45 -12.16 0.35 5.24
CA ARG A 45 -11.90 -0.23 3.92
C ARG A 45 -13.17 -0.18 3.07
N VAL A 46 -13.04 0.28 1.84
CA VAL A 46 -14.16 0.39 0.91
C VAL A 46 -14.08 -0.71 -0.14
N PHE A 47 -15.19 -1.41 -0.33
CA PHE A 47 -15.35 -2.48 -1.31
C PHE A 47 -16.63 -2.26 -2.12
N PRO A 48 -16.73 -2.79 -3.35
CA PRO A 48 -18.01 -2.88 -4.04
C PRO A 48 -18.98 -3.78 -3.24
N VAL A 49 -20.26 -3.45 -3.22
CA VAL A 49 -21.28 -4.26 -2.53
C VAL A 49 -21.31 -5.70 -3.04
N SER A 50 -20.99 -5.91 -4.30
CA SER A 50 -20.90 -7.23 -4.95
C SER A 50 -19.70 -8.07 -4.53
N ASP A 51 -18.70 -7.48 -3.88
CA ASP A 51 -17.39 -8.08 -3.60
C ASP A 51 -16.58 -8.50 -4.85
N HIS A 52 -16.99 -8.04 -6.05
CA HIS A 52 -16.30 -8.36 -7.30
C HIS A 52 -15.44 -7.19 -7.79
N SER A 53 -14.15 -7.40 -7.93
CA SER A 53 -13.22 -6.40 -8.49
C SER A 53 -13.52 -6.04 -9.94
N SER A 54 -14.17 -6.93 -10.70
CA SER A 54 -14.64 -6.69 -12.06
C SER A 54 -15.59 -5.49 -12.17
N ASP A 55 -16.39 -5.23 -11.12
CA ASP A 55 -17.35 -4.12 -11.12
C ASP A 55 -16.65 -2.78 -11.00
N VAL A 56 -15.55 -2.75 -10.25
CA VAL A 56 -14.65 -1.57 -10.17
C VAL A 56 -14.06 -1.25 -11.55
N ILE A 57 -13.57 -2.27 -12.25
CA ILE A 57 -13.03 -2.12 -13.61
C ILE A 57 -14.13 -1.67 -14.57
N ALA A 58 -15.33 -2.23 -14.47
CA ALA A 58 -16.47 -1.88 -15.30
C ALA A 58 -16.93 -0.41 -15.08
N ALA A 59 -16.90 0.09 -13.83
CA ALA A 59 -17.20 1.49 -13.54
C ALA A 59 -16.21 2.44 -14.22
N LEU A 60 -14.90 2.16 -14.09
CA LEU A 60 -13.85 2.95 -14.73
C LEU A 60 -14.04 2.95 -16.27
N LYS A 61 -14.33 1.78 -16.85
CA LYS A 61 -14.56 1.66 -18.28
C LYS A 61 -15.79 2.44 -18.74
N ARG A 62 -16.92 2.37 -18.01
CA ARG A 62 -18.10 3.17 -18.31
C ARG A 62 -17.81 4.67 -18.32
N SER A 63 -17.02 5.14 -17.34
CA SER A 63 -16.61 6.55 -17.29
C SER A 63 -15.75 6.94 -18.49
N LEU A 64 -14.77 6.11 -18.86
CA LEU A 64 -13.92 6.36 -20.02
C LEU A 64 -14.72 6.37 -21.33
N ASP A 65 -15.64 5.42 -21.52
CA ASP A 65 -16.50 5.33 -22.70
C ASP A 65 -17.44 6.56 -22.81
N ALA A 66 -18.03 7.00 -21.69
CA ALA A 66 -18.87 8.19 -21.64
C ALA A 66 -18.12 9.47 -22.05
N HIS A 67 -16.84 9.56 -21.73
CA HIS A 67 -15.97 10.67 -22.11
C HIS A 67 -15.25 10.45 -23.45
N LYS A 68 -15.59 9.38 -24.18
CA LYS A 68 -15.02 9.04 -25.50
C LYS A 68 -13.49 8.87 -25.46
N VAL A 69 -12.95 8.39 -24.34
CA VAL A 69 -11.52 8.12 -24.17
C VAL A 69 -11.16 6.85 -24.94
N LYS A 70 -10.19 6.94 -25.83
CA LYS A 70 -9.69 5.79 -26.58
C LYS A 70 -8.68 5.02 -25.73
N ILE A 71 -9.02 3.79 -25.35
CA ILE A 71 -8.10 2.86 -24.67
C ILE A 71 -7.33 2.08 -25.73
N MET A 72 -6.01 2.04 -25.59
CA MET A 72 -5.14 1.24 -26.44
C MET A 72 -4.46 0.17 -25.60
N TYR A 73 -4.93 -1.05 -25.72
CA TYR A 73 -4.35 -2.21 -25.04
C TYR A 73 -3.08 -2.69 -25.76
N HIS A 74 -2.21 -3.42 -25.07
CA HIS A 74 -0.97 -3.98 -25.61
C HIS A 74 -0.07 -2.94 -26.28
N THR A 75 -0.13 -1.70 -25.81
CA THR A 75 0.58 -0.56 -26.38
C THR A 75 1.52 0.02 -25.32
N ALA A 76 2.68 -0.60 -25.16
CA ALA A 76 3.71 -0.13 -24.24
C ALA A 76 4.35 1.15 -24.79
N VAL A 77 4.56 2.14 -23.94
CA VAL A 77 5.30 3.35 -24.26
C VAL A 77 6.78 3.14 -23.97
N GLU A 78 7.63 3.40 -24.94
CA GLU A 78 9.08 3.31 -24.79
C GLU A 78 9.69 4.60 -24.25
N LYS A 79 9.27 5.75 -24.80
CA LYS A 79 9.81 7.06 -24.41
C LYS A 79 8.86 8.21 -24.73
N LEU A 80 9.10 9.34 -24.08
CA LEU A 80 8.47 10.61 -24.39
C LEU A 80 9.14 11.29 -25.60
N MET A 81 8.37 12.01 -26.39
CA MET A 81 8.87 12.90 -27.44
C MET A 81 9.05 14.28 -26.81
N VAL A 82 10.28 14.67 -26.53
CA VAL A 82 10.62 15.95 -25.91
C VAL A 82 11.59 16.72 -26.81
N SER A 83 11.28 17.98 -27.09
CA SER A 83 12.19 18.94 -27.73
C SER A 83 11.95 20.33 -27.16
N GLU A 84 12.99 21.14 -27.04
CA GLU A 84 12.92 22.52 -26.53
C GLU A 84 12.20 22.65 -25.17
N ASN A 85 12.44 21.68 -24.28
CA ASN A 85 11.78 21.54 -22.96
C ASN A 85 10.24 21.37 -23.01
N CYS A 86 9.68 21.01 -24.16
CA CYS A 86 8.27 20.72 -24.35
C CYS A 86 8.06 19.25 -24.71
N VAL A 87 6.97 18.65 -24.17
CA VAL A 87 6.53 17.32 -24.57
C VAL A 87 5.64 17.46 -25.81
N HIS A 88 5.81 16.55 -26.78
CA HIS A 88 5.04 16.52 -28.04
C HIS A 88 4.32 15.20 -28.26
N GLY A 89 4.36 14.30 -27.29
CA GLY A 89 3.71 12.99 -27.38
C GLY A 89 4.60 11.86 -26.85
N VAL A 90 4.32 10.65 -27.33
CA VAL A 90 5.02 9.43 -26.93
C VAL A 90 5.45 8.60 -28.14
N ILE A 91 6.44 7.73 -27.93
CA ILE A 91 6.84 6.69 -28.87
C ILE A 91 6.55 5.34 -28.22
N THR A 92 5.81 4.48 -28.92
CA THR A 92 5.54 3.12 -28.45
C THR A 92 6.74 2.21 -28.62
N ALA A 93 6.73 1.06 -27.96
CA ALA A 93 7.77 0.02 -28.12
C ALA A 93 7.90 -0.50 -29.57
N GLU A 94 6.84 -0.39 -30.37
CA GLU A 94 6.82 -0.71 -31.79
C GLU A 94 7.37 0.44 -32.68
N GLY A 95 7.86 1.52 -32.09
CA GLY A 95 8.40 2.68 -32.79
C GLY A 95 7.35 3.66 -33.33
N LYS A 96 6.06 3.45 -33.04
CA LYS A 96 4.99 4.33 -33.49
C LYS A 96 5.01 5.65 -32.71
N LYS A 97 5.06 6.76 -33.42
CA LYS A 97 4.95 8.12 -32.87
C LYS A 97 3.45 8.44 -32.65
N MET A 98 3.12 8.88 -31.46
CA MET A 98 1.79 9.34 -31.08
C MET A 98 1.87 10.77 -30.57
N PRO A 99 1.55 11.77 -31.41
CA PRO A 99 1.60 13.17 -30.99
C PRO A 99 0.52 13.47 -29.96
N ALA A 100 0.84 14.36 -29.02
CA ALA A 100 -0.07 14.87 -28.01
C ALA A 100 0.41 16.23 -27.51
N ASP A 101 -0.53 17.09 -27.15
CA ASP A 101 -0.25 18.42 -26.58
C ASP A 101 0.16 18.33 -25.10
N ALA A 102 -0.26 17.26 -24.43
CA ALA A 102 0.10 16.97 -23.02
C ALA A 102 0.17 15.46 -22.80
N VAL A 103 1.02 15.04 -21.87
CA VAL A 103 1.17 13.64 -21.46
C VAL A 103 1.08 13.54 -19.95
N VAL A 104 0.14 12.70 -19.46
CA VAL A 104 0.03 12.37 -18.04
C VAL A 104 0.67 11.01 -17.79
N ILE A 105 1.69 10.96 -16.95
CA ILE A 105 2.36 9.72 -16.54
C ILE A 105 1.61 9.16 -15.34
N ALA A 106 0.85 8.08 -15.53
CA ALA A 106 0.06 7.41 -14.52
C ALA A 106 0.32 5.89 -14.52
N THR A 107 1.58 5.50 -14.73
CA THR A 107 2.02 4.11 -14.94
C THR A 107 2.14 3.27 -13.66
N GLY A 108 1.80 3.85 -12.51
CA GLY A 108 2.04 3.22 -11.20
C GLY A 108 3.50 3.26 -10.78
N GLY A 109 3.84 2.45 -9.78
CA GLY A 109 5.20 2.35 -9.22
C GLY A 109 5.91 1.05 -9.63
N CYS A 110 6.52 0.37 -8.63
CA CYS A 110 7.27 -0.87 -8.83
C CYS A 110 6.63 -2.08 -8.14
N SER A 111 5.40 -1.94 -7.62
CA SER A 111 4.68 -3.05 -6.97
C SER A 111 3.87 -3.83 -7.98
N TYR A 112 3.89 -5.18 -7.88
CA TYR A 112 3.19 -6.08 -8.80
C TYR A 112 3.55 -5.85 -10.27
N ALA A 113 4.82 -5.99 -10.59
CA ALA A 113 5.37 -5.79 -11.95
C ALA A 113 4.63 -6.61 -13.04
N SER A 114 4.06 -7.79 -12.67
CA SER A 114 3.22 -8.61 -13.55
C SER A 114 1.94 -7.91 -14.03
N THR A 115 1.51 -6.85 -13.33
CA THR A 115 0.33 -6.03 -13.72
C THR A 115 0.71 -4.75 -14.47
N GLY A 116 1.98 -4.59 -14.85
CA GLY A 116 2.47 -3.44 -15.62
C GLY A 116 3.14 -2.33 -14.81
N SER A 117 3.23 -2.48 -13.46
CA SER A 117 3.90 -1.49 -12.60
C SER A 117 5.42 -1.74 -12.56
N THR A 118 6.10 -1.43 -13.66
CA THR A 118 7.52 -1.73 -13.90
C THR A 118 8.46 -0.55 -13.61
N GLY A 119 7.92 0.58 -13.13
CA GLY A 119 8.71 1.78 -12.84
C GLY A 119 8.97 2.66 -14.05
N ASP A 120 8.27 2.46 -15.15
CA ASP A 120 8.44 3.24 -16.38
C ASP A 120 8.29 4.76 -16.17
N GLY A 121 7.37 5.17 -15.27
CA GLY A 121 7.18 6.57 -14.94
C GLY A 121 8.44 7.23 -14.36
N TYR A 122 9.20 6.51 -13.55
CA TYR A 122 10.48 7.02 -13.03
C TYR A 122 11.50 7.18 -14.14
N ARG A 123 11.60 6.21 -15.03
CA ARG A 123 12.49 6.26 -16.21
C ARG A 123 12.16 7.44 -17.14
N PHE A 124 10.86 7.69 -17.38
CA PHE A 124 10.43 8.84 -18.19
C PHE A 124 10.75 10.16 -17.50
N ALA A 125 10.52 10.26 -16.19
CA ALA A 125 10.83 11.47 -15.44
C ALA A 125 12.34 11.76 -15.43
N GLU A 126 13.17 10.73 -15.21
CA GLU A 126 14.63 10.86 -15.24
C GLU A 126 15.14 11.30 -16.62
N ALA A 127 14.58 10.74 -17.68
CA ALA A 127 14.90 11.14 -19.07
C ALA A 127 14.52 12.60 -19.37
N CYS A 128 13.59 13.18 -18.62
CA CYS A 128 13.21 14.59 -18.67
C CYS A 128 14.00 15.49 -17.69
N GLY A 129 15.04 14.95 -17.04
CA GLY A 129 15.90 15.72 -16.14
C GLY A 129 15.44 15.80 -14.69
N HIS A 130 14.39 15.05 -14.28
CA HIS A 130 13.97 14.98 -12.89
C HIS A 130 14.87 14.07 -12.05
N THR A 131 15.13 14.45 -10.83
CA THR A 131 15.84 13.59 -9.87
C THR A 131 14.90 12.55 -9.28
N ILE A 132 15.23 11.28 -9.45
CA ILE A 132 14.47 10.16 -8.86
C ILE A 132 15.10 9.77 -7.52
N LYS A 133 14.30 9.81 -6.46
CA LYS A 133 14.68 9.22 -5.17
C LYS A 133 14.51 7.71 -5.24
N THR A 134 15.50 6.99 -4.72
CA THR A 134 15.44 5.52 -4.65
C THR A 134 14.17 5.08 -3.95
N CYS A 135 13.36 4.27 -4.64
CA CYS A 135 12.18 3.67 -4.04
C CYS A 135 12.56 2.65 -2.98
N SER A 136 11.82 2.63 -1.88
CA SER A 136 11.94 1.62 -0.84
C SER A 136 10.60 0.92 -0.62
N PRO A 137 10.61 -0.36 -0.21
CA PRO A 137 9.38 -1.09 0.09
C PRO A 137 8.58 -0.38 1.17
N SER A 138 7.26 -0.32 0.99
CA SER A 138 6.32 0.21 1.97
C SER A 138 5.04 -0.61 1.90
N LEU A 139 4.35 -0.77 3.03
CA LEU A 139 3.19 -1.65 3.17
C LEU A 139 3.51 -3.11 2.75
N VAL A 140 4.66 -3.59 3.21
CA VAL A 140 5.15 -4.94 2.93
C VAL A 140 5.33 -5.73 4.23
N PRO A 141 5.29 -7.09 4.18
CA PRO A 141 5.63 -7.92 5.33
C PRO A 141 7.11 -7.81 5.70
N PHE A 142 7.44 -8.31 6.91
CA PHE A 142 8.82 -8.42 7.38
C PHE A 142 9.29 -9.87 7.31
N ASN A 143 10.55 -10.06 6.97
CA ASN A 143 11.25 -11.31 7.21
C ASN A 143 11.62 -11.42 8.69
N ALA A 144 11.53 -12.60 9.27
CA ALA A 144 12.02 -12.90 10.61
C ALA A 144 13.26 -13.78 10.54
N GLU A 145 14.19 -13.57 11.46
CA GLU A 145 15.40 -14.40 11.58
C GLU A 145 15.14 -15.69 12.36
N GLU A 146 14.13 -15.67 13.24
CA GLU A 146 13.78 -16.79 14.11
C GLU A 146 13.09 -17.91 13.34
N GLU A 147 13.68 -19.11 13.38
CA GLU A 147 13.18 -20.28 12.66
C GLU A 147 11.78 -20.72 13.10
N TYR A 148 11.43 -20.58 14.40
CA TYR A 148 10.11 -20.96 14.91
C TYR A 148 8.96 -20.16 14.29
N VAL A 149 9.23 -18.99 13.73
CA VAL A 149 8.22 -18.15 13.04
C VAL A 149 7.62 -18.90 11.85
N LYS A 150 8.40 -19.73 11.17
CA LYS A 150 7.95 -20.55 10.03
C LYS A 150 6.95 -21.63 10.46
N GLU A 151 7.13 -22.18 11.66
CA GLU A 151 6.23 -23.19 12.25
C GLU A 151 4.85 -22.60 12.58
N LEU A 152 4.80 -21.28 12.82
CA LEU A 152 3.58 -20.54 13.11
C LEU A 152 2.83 -20.08 11.85
N GLN A 153 3.26 -20.48 10.65
CA GLN A 153 2.65 -20.08 9.39
C GLN A 153 1.12 -20.27 9.41
N GLY A 154 0.39 -19.20 9.06
CA GLY A 154 -1.07 -19.19 9.02
C GLY A 154 -1.74 -18.76 10.34
N LEU A 155 -0.99 -18.70 11.44
CA LEU A 155 -1.52 -18.20 12.70
C LEU A 155 -1.80 -16.70 12.60
N SER A 156 -3.06 -16.34 12.73
CA SER A 156 -3.53 -14.94 12.79
C SER A 156 -3.76 -14.54 14.23
N LEU A 157 -3.08 -13.49 14.67
CA LEU A 157 -3.30 -12.88 15.98
C LEU A 157 -4.26 -11.69 15.82
N LYS A 158 -5.35 -11.72 16.59
CA LYS A 158 -6.32 -10.64 16.64
C LYS A 158 -6.21 -9.91 17.99
N ASN A 159 -6.38 -8.58 17.94
CA ASN A 159 -6.37 -7.75 19.13
C ASN A 159 -5.06 -7.85 19.95
N VAL A 160 -3.93 -7.82 19.27
CA VAL A 160 -2.61 -7.77 19.87
C VAL A 160 -2.01 -6.36 19.76
N LYS A 161 -1.06 -6.04 20.62
CA LYS A 161 -0.24 -4.85 20.50
C LYS A 161 1.14 -5.27 20.01
N ALA A 162 1.59 -4.65 18.91
CA ALA A 162 2.91 -4.86 18.34
C ALA A 162 3.77 -3.62 18.55
N SER A 163 4.97 -3.82 19.11
CA SER A 163 5.94 -2.76 19.36
C SER A 163 7.26 -3.11 18.68
N ILE A 164 7.79 -2.21 17.84
CA ILE A 164 9.04 -2.40 17.10
C ILE A 164 10.12 -1.48 17.65
N TYR A 165 11.24 -2.06 18.02
CA TYR A 165 12.37 -1.36 18.62
C TYR A 165 13.63 -1.45 17.77
N GLN A 166 14.44 -0.39 17.85
CA GLN A 166 15.84 -0.35 17.43
C GLN A 166 16.69 -0.16 18.68
N GLY A 167 17.23 -1.25 19.21
CA GLY A 167 17.85 -1.24 20.52
C GLY A 167 16.85 -0.83 21.60
N LYS A 168 17.10 0.30 22.28
CA LYS A 168 16.17 0.83 23.30
C LYS A 168 15.12 1.82 22.77
N LYS A 169 15.19 2.18 21.49
CA LYS A 169 14.32 3.18 20.89
C LYS A 169 13.08 2.53 20.31
N LEU A 170 11.91 2.88 20.83
CA LEU A 170 10.63 2.53 20.22
C LEU A 170 10.46 3.31 18.91
N LEU A 171 10.24 2.61 17.81
CA LEU A 171 10.02 3.18 16.48
C LEU A 171 8.55 3.15 16.07
N TYR A 172 7.84 2.10 16.46
CA TYR A 172 6.43 1.90 16.12
C TYR A 172 5.73 1.13 17.21
N GLU A 173 4.53 1.51 17.55
CA GLU A 173 3.63 0.76 18.41
C GLU A 173 2.19 0.95 17.93
N ALA A 174 1.46 -0.13 17.79
CA ALA A 174 0.03 -0.08 17.47
C ALA A 174 -0.71 -1.34 17.91
N PHE A 175 -2.02 -1.22 18.00
CA PHE A 175 -2.96 -2.30 18.32
C PHE A 175 -3.70 -2.76 17.05
N GLY A 176 -3.88 -4.07 16.87
CA GLY A 176 -4.61 -4.61 15.71
C GLY A 176 -4.39 -6.08 15.46
N GLU A 177 -4.32 -6.44 14.19
CA GLU A 177 -4.20 -7.81 13.71
C GLU A 177 -2.86 -8.02 12.99
N MET A 178 -2.25 -9.17 13.20
CA MET A 178 -1.06 -9.62 12.48
C MET A 178 -1.15 -11.10 12.11
N LEU A 179 -0.32 -11.51 11.17
CA LEU A 179 -0.30 -12.87 10.62
C LEU A 179 1.14 -13.37 10.54
N PHE A 180 1.36 -14.62 10.96
CA PHE A 180 2.61 -15.33 10.71
C PHE A 180 2.61 -15.96 9.31
N THR A 181 3.73 -15.84 8.61
CA THR A 181 3.95 -16.38 7.27
C THR A 181 5.12 -17.35 7.27
N HIS A 182 5.34 -18.05 6.17
CA HIS A 182 6.47 -18.98 6.02
C HIS A 182 7.85 -18.29 6.02
N PHE A 183 7.91 -16.98 6.03
CA PHE A 183 9.18 -16.22 6.04
C PHE A 183 9.25 -15.16 7.14
N GLY A 184 8.15 -14.91 7.85
CA GLY A 184 8.12 -13.86 8.85
C GLY A 184 6.72 -13.42 9.24
N VAL A 185 6.48 -12.12 9.34
CA VAL A 185 5.23 -11.57 9.84
C VAL A 185 4.59 -10.58 8.87
N SER A 186 3.27 -10.59 8.80
CA SER A 186 2.44 -9.78 7.92
C SER A 186 1.15 -9.34 8.63
N GLY A 187 0.15 -8.94 7.86
CA GLY A 187 -1.13 -8.46 8.36
C GLY A 187 -1.15 -6.93 8.54
N PRO A 188 -2.32 -6.36 8.83
CA PRO A 188 -2.52 -4.90 8.83
C PRO A 188 -1.53 -4.13 9.70
N LEU A 189 -1.22 -4.65 10.91
CA LEU A 189 -0.23 -4.05 11.82
C LEU A 189 1.16 -3.98 11.19
N MET A 190 1.64 -5.10 10.64
CA MET A 190 2.99 -5.20 10.10
C MET A 190 3.13 -4.40 8.80
N LEU A 191 2.11 -4.42 7.95
CA LEU A 191 2.10 -3.60 6.75
C LEU A 191 2.18 -2.10 7.08
N SER A 192 1.41 -1.65 8.08
CA SER A 192 1.51 -0.25 8.55
C SER A 192 2.86 0.07 9.18
N ALA A 193 3.38 -0.84 10.00
CA ALA A 193 4.70 -0.69 10.62
C ALA A 193 5.80 -0.52 9.57
N SER A 194 5.75 -1.29 8.47
CA SER A 194 6.79 -1.25 7.43
C SER A 194 6.92 0.11 6.77
N SER A 195 5.84 0.89 6.67
CA SER A 195 5.91 2.25 6.13
C SER A 195 6.65 3.23 7.05
N VAL A 196 6.61 2.97 8.36
CA VAL A 196 7.24 3.83 9.39
C VAL A 196 8.70 3.48 9.63
N VAL A 197 9.02 2.17 9.69
CA VAL A 197 10.34 1.70 10.11
C VAL A 197 11.27 1.32 8.96
N ASN A 198 10.85 1.50 7.73
CA ASN A 198 11.55 1.04 6.53
C ASN A 198 13.02 1.51 6.45
N ASP A 199 13.32 2.76 6.80
CA ASP A 199 14.69 3.27 6.82
C ASP A 199 15.54 2.67 7.95
N ALA A 200 14.92 2.28 9.05
CA ALA A 200 15.60 1.68 10.19
C ALA A 200 15.91 0.19 9.93
N VAL A 201 14.96 -0.58 9.40
CA VAL A 201 15.14 -2.02 9.12
C VAL A 201 16.21 -2.27 8.05
N ARG A 202 16.40 -1.33 7.12
CA ARG A 202 17.47 -1.42 6.10
C ARG A 202 18.88 -1.25 6.66
N LYS A 203 19.01 -0.68 7.86
CA LYS A 203 20.30 -0.43 8.50
C LYS A 203 20.73 -1.57 9.42
N GLN A 204 19.78 -2.17 10.09
CA GLN A 204 20.00 -3.29 11.01
C GLN A 204 18.69 -4.01 11.32
N PRO A 205 18.73 -5.27 11.80
CA PRO A 205 17.57 -5.97 12.30
C PRO A 205 16.89 -5.19 13.44
N LEU A 206 15.57 -5.27 13.49
CA LEU A 206 14.73 -4.66 14.51
C LEU A 206 14.13 -5.73 15.41
N GLN A 207 13.75 -5.35 16.61
CA GLN A 207 13.10 -6.25 17.57
C GLN A 207 11.60 -6.00 17.56
N LEU A 208 10.81 -7.05 17.31
CA LEU A 208 9.37 -7.06 17.42
C LEU A 208 8.92 -7.70 18.73
N TYR A 209 8.19 -6.95 19.54
CA TYR A 209 7.51 -7.45 20.73
C TYR A 209 6.01 -7.51 20.48
N ILE A 210 5.41 -8.62 20.85
CA ILE A 210 3.98 -8.87 20.67
C ILE A 210 3.34 -9.06 22.04
N ASP A 211 2.49 -8.12 22.44
CA ASP A 211 1.63 -8.27 23.61
C ASP A 211 0.32 -8.93 23.16
N TRP A 212 0.10 -10.14 23.63
CA TRP A 212 -1.01 -10.99 23.23
C TRP A 212 -2.33 -10.61 23.91
N LYS A 213 -2.26 -9.92 25.04
CA LYS A 213 -3.41 -9.56 25.87
C LYS A 213 -3.32 -8.11 26.38
N PRO A 214 -3.20 -7.12 25.51
CA PRO A 214 -2.93 -5.74 25.89
C PRO A 214 -4.06 -5.07 26.72
N ALA A 215 -5.21 -5.73 26.83
CA ALA A 215 -6.31 -5.28 27.67
C ALA A 215 -6.18 -5.73 29.14
N LEU A 216 -5.24 -6.61 29.47
CA LEU A 216 -5.01 -7.11 30.82
C LEU A 216 -3.76 -6.48 31.41
N SER A 217 -3.80 -6.11 32.71
CA SER A 217 -2.59 -5.83 33.47
C SER A 217 -1.81 -7.13 33.74
N GLU A 218 -0.53 -7.01 34.12
CA GLU A 218 0.30 -8.16 34.47
C GLU A 218 -0.36 -9.01 35.57
N GLU A 219 -0.92 -8.39 36.63
CA GLU A 219 -1.64 -9.07 37.68
C GLU A 219 -2.87 -9.82 37.15
N GLN A 220 -3.68 -9.17 36.31
CA GLN A 220 -4.85 -9.77 35.68
C GLN A 220 -4.50 -10.96 34.80
N LEU A 221 -3.37 -10.84 34.07
CA LEU A 221 -2.86 -11.91 33.22
C LEU A 221 -2.39 -13.09 34.05
N ASP A 222 -1.65 -12.86 35.16
CA ASP A 222 -1.18 -13.90 36.07
C ASP A 222 -2.37 -14.68 36.68
N HIS A 223 -3.36 -13.96 37.24
CA HIS A 223 -4.57 -14.59 37.73
C HIS A 223 -5.32 -15.38 36.65
N ARG A 224 -5.33 -14.90 35.43
CA ARG A 224 -5.97 -15.59 34.31
C ARG A 224 -5.25 -16.90 33.98
N ILE A 225 -3.93 -16.87 33.92
CA ILE A 225 -3.08 -18.03 33.61
C ILE A 225 -3.26 -19.08 34.70
N LEU A 226 -3.20 -18.70 35.98
CA LEU A 226 -3.39 -19.62 37.11
C LEU A 226 -4.78 -20.32 37.06
N ARG A 227 -5.83 -19.59 36.78
CA ARG A 227 -7.18 -20.16 36.60
C ARG A 227 -7.22 -21.14 35.42
N ASP A 228 -6.69 -20.76 34.28
CA ASP A 228 -6.70 -21.60 33.06
C ASP A 228 -5.91 -22.92 33.31
N PHE A 229 -4.85 -22.89 34.12
CA PHE A 229 -4.15 -24.11 34.58
C PHE A 229 -4.94 -24.96 35.55
N GLU A 230 -5.76 -24.36 36.42
CA GLU A 230 -6.65 -25.11 37.33
C GLU A 230 -7.78 -25.79 36.59
N GLU A 231 -8.35 -25.15 35.58
CA GLU A 231 -9.42 -25.72 34.72
C GLU A 231 -8.91 -26.82 33.78
N ALA A 232 -7.59 -26.88 33.49
CA ALA A 232 -6.99 -27.87 32.63
C ALA A 232 -6.51 -29.16 33.35
N LYS A 233 -6.66 -29.25 34.69
CA LYS A 233 -6.39 -30.46 35.46
C LYS A 233 -7.59 -31.40 35.47
#